data_b1d9e0e6039a440d980c1e29c33d1eb3
#
_entry.id   b1d9e0e6039a440d980c1e29c33d1eb3
#
_cell.length_a   1.000
_cell.length_b   1.000
_cell.length_c   1.000
_cell.angle_alpha   90.00
_cell.angle_beta   90.00
_cell.angle_gamma   90.00
#
_symmetry.space_group_name_H-M   'P 1'
#
loop_
_entity.id
_entity.type
_entity.pdbx_description
1 polymer ?
#
loop_
_entity_poly.entity_id
_entity_poly.type
_entity_poly.pdbx_seq_one_letter_code
_entity_poly.pdbx_strand_id
1 'polypeptide(L)'
;MKRPIDPNLDSADANFLFAEKNGNADLKSNDSNMAFSREEQESGDLFTQEVHRHHHSSGSSSHSHRHHHHHHHHHHHHRHGRRRHRRKHKLPLIVRILIVILALLFAAVAIIGGTYLYLRETGHDSLVVEPANPKYEETIIYNGHTYVYDRNKVAFAFIGVDRESITPDADTVIGNSGQADTDIVGVIDTNTGEISVITIPRDSMVDIDLYTVGGEFVRTENMQLCLAYAYGDGGTSSCENVTTAISRILGNVPVEKYFALDLSGIAPLNDAVGGVTVTSLYDFPAEGVYKGDTVTIQGDFAETYVRQRNMDSIDASLNRTERQTQYIKAYVEQLRKAATSDFSVISDLYNTAAEYSQTNISLSEVTYLASVALSHGVSGFTQYTLEGEMQASDSATEDVFAEYHLDEDSVMEVVVNCFYEQVK
;
A
#
# COMPACT_ATOMS: atom_id res chain seq x y z
N MET A 1 -12.39 -40.52 20.58
CA MET A 1 -12.32 -41.74 19.75
C MET A 1 -11.94 -41.26 18.36
N LYS A 2 -10.66 -41.16 18.07
CA LYS A 2 -10.14 -40.74 16.75
C LYS A 2 -10.32 -41.94 15.80
N ARG A 3 -10.95 -41.72 14.64
CA ARG A 3 -10.99 -42.71 13.56
C ARG A 3 -9.61 -42.77 12.93
N PRO A 4 -9.09 -43.93 12.56
CA PRO A 4 -7.83 -44.02 11.84
C PRO A 4 -8.01 -43.42 10.42
N ILE A 5 -7.10 -42.55 10.05
CA ILE A 5 -6.98 -41.97 8.71
C ILE A 5 -6.42 -43.06 7.80
N ASP A 6 -7.04 -43.26 6.65
CA ASP A 6 -6.61 -44.24 5.64
C ASP A 6 -5.33 -43.68 4.96
N PRO A 7 -4.18 -44.32 5.08
CA PRO A 7 -2.91 -43.76 4.56
C PRO A 7 -2.81 -43.79 3.04
N ASN A 8 -3.82 -44.28 2.31
CA ASN A 8 -3.79 -44.35 0.84
C ASN A 8 -4.55 -43.20 0.12
N LEU A 9 -5.19 -42.29 0.88
CA LEU A 9 -5.93 -41.20 0.26
C LEU A 9 -5.06 -39.94 0.04
N ASP A 10 -3.99 -39.75 0.82
CA ASP A 10 -3.22 -38.51 0.86
C ASP A 10 -2.17 -38.36 -0.27
N SER A 11 -1.74 -39.48 -0.89
CA SER A 11 -0.73 -39.44 -1.95
C SER A 11 -1.30 -39.26 -3.38
N ALA A 12 -2.61 -39.55 -3.55
CA ALA A 12 -3.25 -39.43 -4.86
C ALA A 12 -3.64 -37.97 -5.22
N ASP A 13 -4.06 -37.19 -4.22
CA ASP A 13 -4.55 -35.83 -4.47
C ASP A 13 -3.44 -34.81 -4.62
N ALA A 14 -2.30 -34.96 -3.95
CA ALA A 14 -1.13 -34.11 -4.16
C ALA A 14 -0.50 -34.35 -5.55
N ASN A 15 -0.52 -35.60 -6.04
CA ASN A 15 -0.04 -35.93 -7.38
C ASN A 15 -1.00 -35.51 -8.51
N PHE A 16 -2.29 -35.32 -8.22
CA PHE A 16 -3.25 -34.84 -9.23
C PHE A 16 -3.01 -33.38 -9.63
N LEU A 17 -2.49 -32.58 -8.73
CA LEU A 17 -2.13 -31.18 -9.02
C LEU A 17 -0.79 -31.03 -9.80
N PHE A 18 0.07 -32.06 -9.76
CA PHE A 18 1.38 -32.04 -10.42
C PHE A 18 1.49 -32.92 -11.69
N ALA A 19 0.54 -33.80 -11.97
CA ALA A 19 0.64 -34.84 -13.02
C ALA A 19 0.10 -34.45 -14.40
N GLU A 20 -0.52 -33.28 -14.58
CA GLU A 20 -1.13 -32.91 -15.88
C GLU A 20 -0.19 -32.20 -16.84
N LYS A 21 1.10 -32.05 -16.54
CA LYS A 21 2.06 -31.28 -17.36
C LYS A 21 3.02 -32.12 -18.20
N ASN A 22 2.92 -33.45 -18.27
CA ASN A 22 3.81 -34.32 -19.10
C ASN A 22 3.03 -35.22 -20.06
N GLY A 23 2.03 -34.68 -20.75
CA GLY A 23 1.32 -35.39 -21.82
C GLY A 23 1.55 -34.68 -23.17
N ASN A 24 2.58 -35.09 -23.90
CA ASN A 24 2.69 -34.86 -25.33
C ASN A 24 1.45 -35.41 -26.04
N ALA A 25 0.73 -34.58 -26.74
CA ALA A 25 -0.21 -35.01 -27.74
C ALA A 25 -0.19 -34.06 -28.94
N ASP A 26 0.58 -34.45 -29.96
CA ASP A 26 0.28 -34.11 -31.35
C ASP A 26 -1.17 -34.48 -31.67
N LEU A 27 -1.96 -33.56 -32.18
CA LEU A 27 -3.04 -33.84 -33.13
C LEU A 27 -3.63 -32.58 -33.77
N LYS A 28 -3.17 -32.38 -35.03
CA LYS A 28 -3.91 -31.97 -36.23
C LYS A 28 -4.99 -30.89 -36.12
N SER A 29 -4.70 -29.83 -36.88
CA SER A 29 -5.57 -28.91 -37.60
C SER A 29 -6.96 -29.45 -37.96
N ASN A 30 -7.98 -28.69 -37.69
CA ASN A 30 -9.13 -28.62 -38.56
C ASN A 30 -9.70 -27.19 -38.59
N ASP A 31 -9.64 -26.65 -39.79
CA ASP A 31 -10.32 -25.42 -40.19
C ASP A 31 -11.83 -25.53 -39.99
N SER A 32 -12.45 -24.53 -39.43
CA SER A 32 -13.76 -24.11 -39.88
C SER A 32 -13.98 -22.65 -39.55
N ASN A 33 -13.99 -21.86 -40.63
CA ASN A 33 -14.51 -20.52 -40.74
C ASN A 33 -15.91 -20.39 -40.14
N MET A 34 -16.11 -19.39 -39.31
CA MET A 34 -17.36 -18.65 -39.30
C MET A 34 -17.11 -17.18 -39.05
N ALA A 35 -17.28 -16.45 -40.14
CA ALA A 35 -17.46 -15.01 -40.15
C ALA A 35 -18.77 -14.66 -39.45
N PHE A 36 -18.73 -13.71 -38.53
CA PHE A 36 -19.90 -12.94 -38.16
C PHE A 36 -19.60 -11.45 -38.27
N SER A 37 -20.43 -10.87 -39.09
CA SER A 37 -20.52 -9.54 -39.60
C SER A 37 -20.59 -8.45 -38.52
N ARG A 38 -19.90 -7.35 -38.88
CA ARG A 38 -20.10 -5.98 -38.48
C ARG A 38 -21.57 -5.58 -38.62
N GLU A 39 -22.20 -5.06 -37.61
CA GLU A 39 -23.32 -4.12 -37.74
C GLU A 39 -22.94 -2.83 -37.01
N GLU A 40 -22.73 -1.82 -37.85
CA GLU A 40 -22.80 -0.42 -37.51
C GLU A 40 -24.29 -0.11 -37.24
N GLN A 41 -24.57 0.56 -36.13
CA GLN A 41 -25.80 1.32 -35.99
C GLN A 41 -25.48 2.70 -35.43
N GLU A 42 -25.43 3.65 -36.36
CA GLU A 42 -25.75 5.05 -36.15
C GLU A 42 -27.22 5.17 -35.73
N SER A 43 -27.46 6.05 -34.79
CA SER A 43 -28.64 6.94 -34.67
C SER A 43 -28.51 7.58 -33.27
N GLY A 44 -28.65 8.80 -33.07
CA GLY A 44 -29.33 9.85 -33.76
C GLY A 44 -29.66 10.87 -32.69
N ASP A 45 -29.37 12.02 -33.02
CA ASP A 45 -29.72 13.35 -32.57
C ASP A 45 -30.90 13.57 -31.62
N LEU A 46 -30.81 14.74 -31.00
CA LEU A 46 -31.87 15.67 -30.61
C LEU A 46 -32.45 15.57 -29.19
N PHE A 47 -31.98 16.49 -28.37
CA PHE A 47 -32.93 17.32 -27.60
C PHE A 47 -32.38 18.74 -27.39
N THR A 48 -32.68 19.60 -28.35
CA THR A 48 -32.77 21.06 -28.18
C THR A 48 -34.07 21.38 -27.48
N GLN A 49 -34.01 22.01 -26.33
CA GLN A 49 -35.17 22.64 -25.71
C GLN A 49 -35.06 24.16 -25.84
N GLU A 50 -35.90 24.67 -26.75
CA GLU A 50 -36.22 26.08 -26.90
C GLU A 50 -36.88 26.63 -25.63
N VAL A 51 -36.36 27.77 -25.16
CA VAL A 51 -37.03 28.59 -24.15
C VAL A 51 -37.86 29.64 -24.89
N HIS A 52 -39.14 29.52 -24.83
CA HIS A 52 -40.12 30.49 -25.32
C HIS A 52 -40.03 31.82 -24.57
N ARG A 53 -39.85 32.87 -25.37
CA ARG A 53 -40.12 34.25 -24.97
C ARG A 53 -41.63 34.48 -25.03
N HIS A 54 -42.24 34.90 -23.98
CA HIS A 54 -43.53 35.55 -23.99
C HIS A 54 -43.39 37.05 -23.80
N HIS A 55 -43.66 37.76 -24.91
CA HIS A 55 -44.06 39.16 -24.90
C HIS A 55 -45.50 39.25 -24.46
N HIS A 56 -45.84 40.13 -23.52
CA HIS A 56 -47.15 40.75 -23.44
C HIS A 56 -47.00 42.26 -23.27
N SER A 57 -47.50 42.92 -24.30
CA SER A 57 -47.74 44.32 -24.39
C SER A 57 -49.18 44.64 -23.88
N SER A 58 -49.39 45.91 -23.67
CA SER A 58 -50.64 46.68 -23.51
C SER A 58 -51.03 46.85 -22.01
N GLY A 59 -51.49 47.98 -21.64
CA GLY A 59 -52.01 49.14 -22.33
C GLY A 59 -52.31 50.29 -21.35
N SER A 60 -52.43 51.39 -21.95
CA SER A 60 -52.79 52.73 -21.49
C SER A 60 -53.97 52.82 -20.52
N SER A 61 -53.91 53.76 -19.63
CA SER A 61 -55.01 54.72 -19.48
C SER A 61 -54.58 55.97 -18.67
N SER A 62 -54.84 57.08 -19.24
CA SER A 62 -54.79 58.46 -18.80
C SER A 62 -55.75 58.73 -17.67
N HIS A 63 -55.38 59.54 -16.69
CA HIS A 63 -56.28 60.48 -16.07
C HIS A 63 -55.57 61.76 -15.62
N SER A 64 -55.97 62.83 -16.26
CA SER A 64 -55.68 64.23 -15.94
C SER A 64 -56.41 64.68 -14.67
N HIS A 65 -55.76 65.37 -13.80
CA HIS A 65 -56.35 66.39 -12.98
C HIS A 65 -55.43 67.59 -12.81
N ARG A 66 -55.95 68.72 -13.36
CA ARG A 66 -55.43 70.02 -13.12
C ARG A 66 -55.82 70.47 -11.69
N HIS A 67 -54.95 71.06 -10.95
CA HIS A 67 -55.26 72.17 -10.01
C HIS A 67 -54.08 73.13 -9.80
N HIS A 68 -54.51 74.34 -9.70
CA HIS A 68 -53.90 75.66 -9.72
C HIS A 68 -52.86 75.94 -8.63
N HIS A 69 -51.89 76.77 -9.02
CA HIS A 69 -51.23 77.92 -8.42
C HIS A 69 -51.02 77.99 -6.90
N HIS A 70 -49.77 78.18 -6.50
CA HIS A 70 -49.34 79.34 -5.70
C HIS A 70 -47.82 79.55 -5.85
N HIS A 71 -47.47 80.79 -6.23
CA HIS A 71 -46.10 81.27 -6.27
C HIS A 71 -45.61 81.58 -4.86
N HIS A 72 -44.53 80.92 -4.43
CA HIS A 72 -43.68 81.42 -3.37
C HIS A 72 -42.22 81.48 -3.89
N HIS A 73 -41.73 82.72 -4.04
CA HIS A 73 -40.31 83.00 -4.25
C HIS A 73 -39.52 82.64 -3.00
N HIS A 74 -38.78 81.58 -3.01
CA HIS A 74 -37.71 81.34 -2.06
C HIS A 74 -36.35 81.45 -2.74
N HIS A 75 -35.57 82.46 -2.31
CA HIS A 75 -34.17 82.59 -2.67
C HIS A 75 -33.38 81.41 -2.12
N HIS A 76 -33.02 80.49 -3.01
CA HIS A 76 -32.07 79.45 -2.66
C HIS A 76 -30.66 79.91 -2.94
N HIS A 77 -29.93 80.13 -1.87
CA HIS A 77 -28.46 80.23 -1.93
C HIS A 77 -27.89 78.95 -2.50
N HIS A 78 -27.36 79.01 -3.68
CA HIS A 78 -26.56 77.94 -4.28
C HIS A 78 -25.26 77.77 -3.51
N ARG A 79 -25.25 76.89 -2.53
CA ARG A 79 -24.02 76.33 -1.99
C ARG A 79 -23.45 75.40 -3.08
N HIS A 80 -22.46 75.88 -3.81
CA HIS A 80 -21.64 75.06 -4.68
C HIS A 80 -20.90 74.05 -3.82
N GLY A 81 -21.51 72.86 -3.62
CA GLY A 81 -20.84 71.70 -3.04
C GLY A 81 -19.77 71.23 -4.06
N ARG A 82 -18.52 71.61 -3.81
CA ARG A 82 -17.37 71.04 -4.55
C ARG A 82 -17.42 69.50 -4.36
N ARG A 83 -18.05 68.77 -5.32
CA ARG A 83 -17.86 67.34 -5.46
C ARG A 83 -16.39 67.10 -5.69
N ARG A 84 -15.66 66.73 -4.61
CA ARG A 84 -14.31 66.17 -4.72
C ARG A 84 -14.43 64.90 -5.53
N HIS A 85 -14.12 64.93 -6.84
CA HIS A 85 -13.87 63.76 -7.65
C HIS A 85 -12.70 63.03 -6.98
N ARG A 86 -12.99 61.96 -6.19
CA ARG A 86 -11.99 61.00 -5.77
C ARG A 86 -11.40 60.42 -7.07
N ARG A 87 -10.28 60.92 -7.54
CA ARG A 87 -9.48 60.26 -8.57
C ARG A 87 -9.15 58.90 -8.06
N LYS A 88 -9.82 57.86 -8.59
CA LYS A 88 -9.43 56.47 -8.40
C LYS A 88 -8.03 56.34 -9.01
N HIS A 89 -7.02 56.34 -8.20
CA HIS A 89 -5.67 56.02 -8.63
C HIS A 89 -5.71 54.59 -9.22
N LYS A 90 -5.64 54.47 -10.50
CA LYS A 90 -5.49 53.19 -11.16
C LYS A 90 -4.09 52.68 -10.82
N LEU A 91 -4.00 51.57 -10.12
CA LEU A 91 -2.72 50.90 -9.83
C LEU A 91 -1.92 50.74 -11.14
N PRO A 92 -0.60 50.99 -11.15
CA PRO A 92 0.26 50.78 -12.29
C PRO A 92 0.09 49.32 -12.82
N LEU A 93 0.21 49.11 -14.11
CA LEU A 93 0.06 47.79 -14.73
C LEU A 93 0.93 46.72 -14.06
N ILE A 94 2.17 47.07 -13.73
CA ILE A 94 3.12 46.18 -13.04
C ILE A 94 2.58 45.72 -11.68
N VAL A 95 1.98 46.60 -10.87
CA VAL A 95 1.41 46.25 -9.57
C VAL A 95 0.21 45.32 -9.74
N ARG A 96 -0.60 45.49 -10.79
CA ARG A 96 -1.72 44.55 -11.06
C ARG A 96 -1.21 43.17 -11.45
N ILE A 97 -0.16 43.08 -12.27
CA ILE A 97 0.49 41.83 -12.67
C ILE A 97 1.04 41.12 -11.42
N LEU A 98 1.75 41.85 -10.56
CA LEU A 98 2.30 41.35 -9.31
C LEU A 98 1.18 40.79 -8.37
N ILE A 99 0.07 41.50 -8.25
CA ILE A 99 -1.10 41.03 -7.44
C ILE A 99 -1.69 39.74 -8.03
N VAL A 100 -1.79 39.64 -9.36
CA VAL A 100 -2.30 38.41 -10.00
C VAL A 100 -1.34 37.25 -9.80
N ILE A 101 -0.04 37.45 -9.94
CA ILE A 101 0.99 36.44 -9.70
C ILE A 101 0.93 35.97 -8.23
N LEU A 102 0.86 36.90 -7.29
CA LEU A 102 0.77 36.58 -5.86
C LEU A 102 -0.53 35.83 -5.53
N ALA A 103 -1.65 36.22 -6.14
CA ALA A 103 -2.93 35.51 -5.96
C ALA A 103 -2.89 34.10 -6.55
N LEU A 104 -2.23 33.90 -7.71
CA LEU A 104 -2.02 32.58 -8.30
C LEU A 104 -1.12 31.69 -7.45
N LEU A 105 -0.03 32.25 -6.90
CA LEU A 105 0.85 31.55 -5.98
C LEU A 105 0.10 31.15 -4.70
N PHE A 106 -0.69 32.06 -4.12
CA PHE A 106 -1.49 31.75 -2.94
C PHE A 106 -2.55 30.69 -3.24
N ALA A 107 -3.21 30.74 -4.40
CA ALA A 107 -4.15 29.71 -4.83
C ALA A 107 -3.46 28.36 -5.02
N ALA A 108 -2.27 28.32 -5.62
CA ALA A 108 -1.50 27.09 -5.77
C ALA A 108 -1.13 26.48 -4.41
N VAL A 109 -0.62 27.28 -3.48
CA VAL A 109 -0.31 26.83 -2.10
C VAL A 109 -1.57 26.35 -1.38
N ALA A 110 -2.70 27.02 -1.54
CA ALA A 110 -3.96 26.61 -0.93
C ALA A 110 -4.48 25.27 -1.51
N ILE A 111 -4.33 25.07 -2.83
CA ILE A 111 -4.70 23.80 -3.48
C ILE A 111 -3.79 22.67 -2.99
N ILE A 112 -2.47 22.86 -3.01
CA ILE A 112 -1.51 21.84 -2.56
C ILE A 112 -1.75 21.49 -1.08
N GLY A 113 -1.85 22.51 -0.22
CA GLY A 113 -2.12 22.30 1.21
C GLY A 113 -3.48 21.65 1.47
N GLY A 114 -4.51 22.07 0.74
CA GLY A 114 -5.85 21.48 0.82
C GLY A 114 -5.88 20.03 0.38
N THR A 115 -5.18 19.68 -0.72
CA THR A 115 -5.06 18.29 -1.19
C THR A 115 -4.31 17.43 -0.17
N TYR A 116 -3.21 17.95 0.38
CA TYR A 116 -2.46 17.24 1.43
C TYR A 116 -3.32 16.95 2.67
N LEU A 117 -4.04 17.95 3.18
CA LEU A 117 -4.92 17.79 4.35
C LEU A 117 -6.06 16.81 4.07
N TYR A 118 -6.64 16.87 2.88
CA TYR A 118 -7.69 15.94 2.45
C TYR A 118 -7.17 14.50 2.41
N LEU A 119 -6.02 14.26 1.76
CA LEU A 119 -5.42 12.92 1.69
C LEU A 119 -5.07 12.40 3.09
N ARG A 120 -4.50 13.25 3.93
CA ARG A 120 -4.13 12.88 5.30
C ARG A 120 -5.35 12.48 6.14
N GLU A 121 -6.43 13.24 6.08
CA GLU A 121 -7.66 12.95 6.83
C GLU A 121 -8.35 11.69 6.30
N THR A 122 -8.48 11.55 4.98
CA THR A 122 -9.06 10.35 4.35
C THR A 122 -8.23 9.10 4.67
N GLY A 123 -6.90 9.20 4.67
CA GLY A 123 -6.01 8.11 5.03
C GLY A 123 -6.14 7.68 6.49
N HIS A 124 -6.27 8.63 7.41
CA HIS A 124 -6.56 8.36 8.81
C HIS A 124 -7.86 7.57 8.97
N ASP A 125 -8.95 8.07 8.40
CA ASP A 125 -10.28 7.48 8.56
C ASP A 125 -10.37 6.05 7.96
N SER A 126 -9.56 5.76 6.94
CA SER A 126 -9.54 4.43 6.33
C SER A 126 -8.71 3.40 7.10
N LEU A 127 -7.73 3.84 7.90
CA LEU A 127 -6.86 2.96 8.69
C LEU A 127 -7.37 2.70 10.11
N VAL A 128 -8.18 3.60 10.66
CA VAL A 128 -8.72 3.52 12.04
C VAL A 128 -10.13 2.94 12.05
N VAL A 129 -10.38 1.89 11.27
CA VAL A 129 -11.67 1.18 11.25
C VAL A 129 -11.68 0.13 12.34
N GLU A 130 -12.65 0.24 13.26
CA GLU A 130 -12.88 -0.80 14.26
C GLU A 130 -13.52 -2.05 13.61
N PRO A 131 -12.90 -3.24 13.71
CA PRO A 131 -13.53 -4.46 13.27
C PRO A 131 -14.76 -4.75 14.14
N ALA A 132 -15.89 -5.08 13.50
CA ALA A 132 -17.15 -5.37 14.20
C ALA A 132 -17.05 -6.60 15.15
N ASN A 133 -16.15 -7.55 14.84
CA ASN A 133 -15.86 -8.73 15.63
C ASN A 133 -14.36 -9.04 15.55
N PRO A 134 -13.52 -8.52 16.46
CA PRO A 134 -12.09 -8.81 16.44
C PRO A 134 -11.85 -10.32 16.71
N LYS A 135 -10.99 -10.92 15.92
CA LYS A 135 -10.54 -12.32 16.12
C LYS A 135 -9.40 -12.41 17.15
N TYR A 136 -8.76 -11.29 17.44
CA TYR A 136 -7.71 -11.17 18.46
C TYR A 136 -8.33 -10.92 19.84
N GLU A 137 -7.57 -11.25 20.88
CA GLU A 137 -7.98 -10.94 22.25
C GLU A 137 -7.72 -9.46 22.55
N GLU A 138 -8.79 -8.69 22.90
CA GLU A 138 -8.65 -7.28 23.25
C GLU A 138 -7.84 -7.06 24.54
N THR A 139 -7.84 -8.04 25.43
CA THR A 139 -7.12 -8.00 26.72
C THR A 139 -6.43 -9.33 26.97
N ILE A 140 -5.12 -9.28 27.17
CA ILE A 140 -4.29 -10.46 27.46
C ILE A 140 -3.54 -10.30 28.78
N ILE A 141 -3.17 -11.41 29.39
CA ILE A 141 -2.29 -11.44 30.55
C ILE A 141 -0.95 -12.02 30.12
N TYR A 142 0.11 -11.24 30.23
CA TYR A 142 1.44 -11.65 29.87
C TYR A 142 2.40 -11.30 31.03
N ASN A 143 3.22 -12.27 31.48
CA ASN A 143 4.14 -12.12 32.61
C ASN A 143 3.50 -11.52 33.89
N GLY A 144 2.23 -11.85 34.16
CA GLY A 144 1.46 -11.38 35.32
C GLY A 144 0.95 -9.95 35.22
N HIS A 145 1.09 -9.30 34.08
CA HIS A 145 0.56 -7.99 33.79
C HIS A 145 -0.57 -8.07 32.78
N THR A 146 -1.51 -7.12 32.87
CA THR A 146 -2.63 -6.99 31.92
C THR A 146 -2.25 -6.03 30.81
N TYR A 147 -2.51 -6.43 29.57
CA TYR A 147 -2.28 -5.64 28.38
C TYR A 147 -3.56 -5.52 27.58
N VAL A 148 -3.78 -4.36 26.95
CA VAL A 148 -4.93 -4.08 26.07
C VAL A 148 -4.42 -3.79 24.67
N TYR A 149 -5.11 -4.30 23.67
CA TYR A 149 -4.79 -4.05 22.27
C TYR A 149 -4.83 -2.55 21.97
N ASP A 150 -3.74 -2.02 21.43
CA ASP A 150 -3.62 -0.61 21.06
C ASP A 150 -4.07 -0.38 19.63
N ARG A 151 -5.25 0.20 19.46
CA ARG A 151 -5.86 0.50 18.15
C ARG A 151 -5.15 1.58 17.33
N ASN A 152 -4.17 2.26 17.93
CA ASN A 152 -3.32 3.20 17.22
C ASN A 152 -2.14 2.51 16.50
N LYS A 153 -1.98 1.20 16.70
CA LYS A 153 -0.98 0.38 16.00
C LYS A 153 -1.55 -0.06 14.65
N VAL A 154 -1.02 0.52 13.57
CA VAL A 154 -1.39 0.13 12.19
C VAL A 154 -0.35 -0.82 11.66
N ALA A 155 -0.79 -2.03 11.28
CA ALA A 155 0.07 -3.07 10.73
C ALA A 155 -0.13 -3.22 9.22
N PHE A 156 0.95 -3.47 8.50
CA PHE A 156 0.94 -3.83 7.09
C PHE A 156 2.01 -4.88 6.78
N ALA A 157 1.68 -5.82 5.91
CA ALA A 157 2.61 -6.83 5.44
C ALA A 157 3.39 -6.32 4.23
N PHE A 158 4.71 -6.44 4.28
CA PHE A 158 5.59 -6.31 3.14
C PHE A 158 5.97 -7.72 2.67
N ILE A 159 5.61 -8.06 1.43
CA ILE A 159 5.74 -9.39 0.85
C ILE A 159 6.71 -9.30 -0.33
N GLY A 160 7.87 -9.94 -0.23
CA GLY A 160 8.81 -10.05 -1.34
C GLY A 160 8.55 -11.33 -2.13
N VAL A 161 8.11 -11.22 -3.38
CA VAL A 161 7.75 -12.37 -4.21
C VAL A 161 8.88 -12.71 -5.19
N ASP A 162 9.32 -13.96 -5.20
CA ASP A 162 10.38 -14.46 -6.11
C ASP A 162 9.84 -14.68 -7.53
N ARG A 163 9.45 -13.57 -8.19
CA ARG A 163 9.00 -13.51 -9.58
C ARG A 163 9.57 -12.28 -10.26
N GLU A 164 9.75 -12.36 -11.59
CA GLU A 164 10.16 -11.19 -12.39
C GLU A 164 9.03 -10.19 -12.60
N SER A 165 7.77 -10.61 -12.41
CA SER A 165 6.59 -9.74 -12.48
C SER A 165 5.46 -10.30 -11.65
N ILE A 166 4.83 -9.43 -10.86
CA ILE A 166 3.68 -9.77 -10.02
C ILE A 166 2.35 -9.71 -10.79
N THR A 167 2.38 -9.25 -12.06
CA THR A 167 1.18 -9.22 -12.90
C THR A 167 0.72 -10.65 -13.15
N PRO A 168 -0.52 -11.03 -12.77
CA PRO A 168 -1.03 -12.37 -13.02
C PRO A 168 -1.09 -12.62 -14.52
N ASP A 169 -0.41 -13.69 -14.97
CA ASP A 169 -0.60 -14.20 -16.32
C ASP A 169 -1.94 -14.93 -16.42
N ALA A 170 -2.58 -14.89 -17.60
CA ALA A 170 -3.82 -15.61 -17.85
C ALA A 170 -3.72 -17.13 -17.62
N ASP A 171 -2.48 -17.65 -17.59
CA ASP A 171 -2.14 -19.06 -17.38
C ASP A 171 -1.65 -19.34 -15.94
N THR A 172 -1.80 -18.39 -15.00
CA THR A 172 -1.39 -18.62 -13.60
C THR A 172 -2.26 -19.70 -12.99
N VAL A 173 -1.63 -20.81 -12.64
CA VAL A 173 -2.27 -21.96 -11.98
C VAL A 173 -1.99 -21.86 -10.48
N ILE A 174 -3.01 -22.10 -9.66
CA ILE A 174 -2.85 -22.21 -8.20
C ILE A 174 -1.74 -23.20 -7.86
N GLY A 175 -0.84 -22.83 -6.95
CA GLY A 175 0.39 -23.54 -6.62
C GLY A 175 1.63 -23.13 -7.45
N ASN A 176 1.47 -22.32 -8.52
CA ASN A 176 2.54 -21.84 -9.37
C ASN A 176 2.67 -20.29 -9.39
N SER A 177 2.02 -19.61 -8.48
CA SER A 177 1.97 -18.14 -8.45
C SER A 177 3.25 -17.46 -7.93
N GLY A 178 4.31 -18.23 -7.66
CA GLY A 178 5.53 -17.78 -7.00
C GLY A 178 5.46 -18.02 -5.50
N GLN A 179 6.54 -17.71 -4.81
CA GLN A 179 6.63 -17.85 -3.35
C GLN A 179 6.91 -16.49 -2.70
N ALA A 180 6.35 -16.27 -1.50
CA ALA A 180 6.71 -15.16 -0.66
C ALA A 180 8.06 -15.46 0.03
N ASP A 181 9.15 -14.99 -0.55
CA ASP A 181 10.51 -15.25 -0.05
C ASP A 181 10.92 -14.31 1.08
N THR A 182 10.15 -13.26 1.29
CA THR A 182 10.38 -12.25 2.33
C THR A 182 9.03 -11.81 2.89
N ASP A 183 8.83 -12.07 4.16
CA ASP A 183 7.61 -11.73 4.89
C ASP A 183 7.96 -10.85 6.09
N ILE A 184 7.54 -9.60 6.02
CA ILE A 184 7.85 -8.59 7.02
C ILE A 184 6.57 -7.86 7.40
N VAL A 185 6.34 -7.66 8.69
CA VAL A 185 5.24 -6.82 9.18
C VAL A 185 5.81 -5.51 9.71
N GLY A 186 5.42 -4.41 9.08
CA GLY A 186 5.63 -3.07 9.61
C GLY A 186 4.47 -2.69 10.52
N VAL A 187 4.78 -2.19 11.72
CA VAL A 187 3.79 -1.67 12.65
C VAL A 187 4.14 -0.23 12.97
N ILE A 188 3.23 0.69 12.72
CA ILE A 188 3.39 2.11 13.02
C ILE A 188 2.43 2.50 14.13
N ASP A 189 2.97 3.05 15.20
CA ASP A 189 2.18 3.72 16.23
C ASP A 189 1.80 5.12 15.72
N THR A 190 0.52 5.34 15.47
CA THR A 190 0.04 6.59 14.90
C THR A 190 0.04 7.75 15.90
N ASN A 191 0.18 7.47 17.19
CA ASN A 191 0.30 8.48 18.25
C ASN A 191 1.74 8.95 18.47
N THR A 192 2.69 8.02 18.41
CA THR A 192 4.10 8.32 18.74
C THR A 192 5.02 8.40 17.51
N GLY A 193 4.59 7.83 16.38
CA GLY A 193 5.41 7.67 15.17
C GLY A 193 6.50 6.61 15.31
N GLU A 194 6.45 5.79 16.35
CA GLU A 194 7.35 4.63 16.49
C GLU A 194 7.06 3.58 15.44
N ILE A 195 8.11 2.99 14.90
CA ILE A 195 8.03 1.94 13.88
C ILE A 195 8.64 0.67 14.45
N SER A 196 7.85 -0.39 14.46
CA SER A 196 8.34 -1.74 14.70
C SER A 196 8.31 -2.54 13.40
N VAL A 197 9.34 -3.37 13.20
CA VAL A 197 9.46 -4.25 12.04
C VAL A 197 9.64 -5.67 12.54
N ILE A 198 8.75 -6.56 12.12
CA ILE A 198 8.74 -7.97 12.49
C ILE A 198 9.09 -8.77 11.24
N THR A 199 10.25 -9.43 11.26
CA THR A 199 10.65 -10.36 10.20
C THR A 199 10.18 -11.76 10.56
N ILE A 200 9.45 -12.40 9.63
CA ILE A 200 8.94 -13.76 9.79
C ILE A 200 9.74 -14.67 8.85
N PRO A 201 10.41 -15.71 9.35
CA PRO A 201 11.12 -16.65 8.48
C PRO A 201 10.16 -17.31 7.48
N ARG A 202 10.54 -17.33 6.20
CA ARG A 202 9.69 -17.84 5.11
C ARG A 202 9.26 -19.30 5.27
N ASP A 203 10.08 -20.09 5.96
CA ASP A 203 9.86 -21.52 6.20
C ASP A 203 9.04 -21.79 7.49
N SER A 204 8.48 -20.72 8.11
CA SER A 204 7.63 -20.83 9.31
C SER A 204 6.38 -21.64 9.02
N MET A 205 6.13 -22.66 9.84
CA MET A 205 4.96 -23.53 9.71
C MET A 205 3.72 -22.82 10.22
N VAL A 206 2.69 -22.72 9.38
CA VAL A 206 1.43 -22.04 9.67
C VAL A 206 0.28 -22.68 8.92
N ASP A 207 -0.92 -22.51 9.42
CA ASP A 207 -2.15 -22.93 8.76
C ASP A 207 -2.48 -22.02 7.58
N ILE A 208 -2.46 -22.58 6.36
CA ILE A 208 -2.72 -21.90 5.09
C ILE A 208 -4.03 -22.42 4.50
N ASP A 209 -4.87 -21.51 4.01
CA ASP A 209 -6.10 -21.85 3.33
C ASP A 209 -5.82 -22.16 1.85
N LEU A 210 -6.29 -23.29 1.39
CA LEU A 210 -6.16 -23.77 0.02
C LEU A 210 -7.47 -23.54 -0.73
N TYR A 211 -7.36 -23.05 -1.97
CA TYR A 211 -8.51 -22.76 -2.81
C TYR A 211 -8.42 -23.51 -4.16
N THR A 212 -9.57 -23.75 -4.78
CA THR A 212 -9.63 -24.22 -6.17
C THR A 212 -9.25 -23.11 -7.14
N VAL A 213 -8.98 -23.46 -8.40
CA VAL A 213 -8.79 -22.49 -9.51
C VAL A 213 -9.98 -21.53 -9.64
N GLY A 214 -11.17 -21.93 -9.21
CA GLY A 214 -12.39 -21.09 -9.18
C GLY A 214 -12.50 -20.20 -7.95
N GLY A 215 -11.53 -20.22 -7.03
CA GLY A 215 -11.57 -19.43 -5.79
C GLY A 215 -12.44 -20.03 -4.67
N GLU A 216 -12.85 -21.28 -4.78
CA GLU A 216 -13.61 -21.97 -3.73
C GLU A 216 -12.65 -22.56 -2.68
N PHE A 217 -12.93 -22.33 -1.40
CA PHE A 217 -12.19 -22.90 -0.29
C PHE A 217 -12.25 -24.44 -0.32
N VAL A 218 -11.09 -25.07 -0.20
CA VAL A 218 -10.97 -26.54 -0.17
C VAL A 218 -10.71 -27.04 1.24
N ARG A 219 -9.61 -26.59 1.84
CA ARG A 219 -9.16 -26.99 3.19
C ARG A 219 -8.10 -26.02 3.70
N THR A 220 -7.82 -26.16 4.99
CA THR A 220 -6.66 -25.50 5.61
C THR A 220 -5.60 -26.57 5.87
N GLU A 221 -4.36 -26.25 5.55
CA GLU A 221 -3.20 -27.14 5.71
C GLU A 221 -2.06 -26.42 6.42
N ASN A 222 -1.34 -27.15 7.29
CA ASN A 222 -0.16 -26.60 7.96
C ASN A 222 1.06 -26.75 7.06
N MET A 223 1.62 -25.65 6.57
CA MET A 223 2.73 -25.61 5.63
C MET A 223 3.58 -24.35 5.83
N GLN A 224 4.69 -24.24 5.08
CA GLN A 224 5.57 -23.09 5.13
C GLN A 224 4.86 -21.81 4.68
N LEU A 225 5.07 -20.71 5.39
CA LEU A 225 4.47 -19.39 5.10
C LEU A 225 4.67 -18.95 3.64
N CYS A 226 5.85 -19.18 3.06
CA CYS A 226 6.16 -18.79 1.69
C CYS A 226 5.20 -19.41 0.65
N LEU A 227 4.57 -20.52 0.95
CA LEU A 227 3.61 -21.19 0.06
C LEU A 227 2.24 -20.50 0.05
N ALA A 228 1.91 -19.69 1.06
CA ALA A 228 0.64 -18.99 1.12
C ALA A 228 0.37 -18.16 -0.13
N TYR A 229 1.39 -17.49 -0.68
CA TYR A 229 1.28 -16.74 -1.93
C TYR A 229 0.97 -17.63 -3.13
N ALA A 230 1.61 -18.79 -3.21
CA ALA A 230 1.47 -19.73 -4.33
C ALA A 230 0.03 -20.27 -4.45
N TYR A 231 -0.68 -20.42 -3.35
CA TYR A 231 -2.03 -20.95 -3.32
C TYR A 231 -3.15 -19.93 -3.57
N GLY A 232 -2.80 -18.69 -3.92
CA GLY A 232 -3.73 -17.68 -4.43
C GLY A 232 -3.70 -17.56 -5.96
N ASP A 233 -4.19 -16.43 -6.46
CA ASP A 233 -4.30 -16.10 -7.89
C ASP A 233 -3.04 -15.45 -8.49
N GLY A 234 -1.99 -15.29 -7.71
CA GLY A 234 -0.79 -14.51 -8.08
C GLY A 234 -0.98 -13.00 -7.99
N GLY A 235 -2.09 -12.54 -7.43
CA GLY A 235 -2.47 -11.14 -7.26
C GLY A 235 -3.08 -10.89 -5.89
N THR A 236 -4.29 -10.32 -5.87
CA THR A 236 -4.99 -9.92 -4.64
C THR A 236 -5.22 -11.09 -3.68
N SER A 237 -5.78 -12.22 -4.14
CA SER A 237 -6.06 -13.34 -3.25
C SER A 237 -4.79 -14.01 -2.73
N SER A 238 -3.68 -14.00 -3.47
CA SER A 238 -2.38 -14.44 -2.98
C SER A 238 -1.88 -13.58 -1.82
N CYS A 239 -1.98 -12.24 -1.95
CA CYS A 239 -1.60 -11.33 -0.88
C CYS A 239 -2.48 -11.48 0.36
N GLU A 240 -3.80 -11.62 0.18
CA GLU A 240 -4.76 -11.84 1.27
C GLU A 240 -4.52 -13.17 2.00
N ASN A 241 -4.10 -14.21 1.27
CA ASN A 241 -3.74 -15.49 1.87
C ASN A 241 -2.48 -15.38 2.74
N VAL A 242 -1.46 -14.65 2.27
CA VAL A 242 -0.25 -14.38 3.07
C VAL A 242 -0.59 -13.55 4.31
N THR A 243 -1.37 -12.46 4.19
CA THR A 243 -1.74 -11.65 5.35
C THR A 243 -2.58 -12.40 6.36
N THR A 244 -3.44 -13.33 5.89
CA THR A 244 -4.20 -14.23 6.76
C THR A 244 -3.27 -15.18 7.52
N ALA A 245 -2.29 -15.78 6.85
CA ALA A 245 -1.32 -16.66 7.49
C ALA A 245 -0.45 -15.89 8.51
N ILE A 246 0.03 -14.70 8.15
CA ILE A 246 0.76 -13.80 9.06
C ILE A 246 -0.09 -13.45 10.29
N SER A 247 -1.35 -13.08 10.10
CA SER A 247 -2.27 -12.78 11.19
C SER A 247 -2.42 -13.98 12.15
N ARG A 248 -2.52 -15.20 11.61
CA ARG A 248 -2.56 -16.44 12.43
C ARG A 248 -1.30 -16.62 13.26
N ILE A 249 -0.12 -16.41 12.67
CA ILE A 249 1.16 -16.45 13.41
C ILE A 249 1.14 -15.45 14.57
N LEU A 250 0.65 -14.24 14.34
CA LEU A 250 0.65 -13.14 15.31
C LEU A 250 -0.59 -13.15 16.24
N GLY A 251 -1.21 -14.30 16.51
CA GLY A 251 -2.33 -14.39 17.44
C GLY A 251 -3.63 -13.77 16.95
N ASN A 252 -3.83 -13.74 15.63
CA ASN A 252 -4.96 -13.15 14.90
C ASN A 252 -5.08 -11.63 15.00
N VAL A 253 -4.02 -10.92 15.38
CA VAL A 253 -4.02 -9.46 15.24
C VAL A 253 -4.22 -9.06 13.78
N PRO A 254 -4.93 -7.96 13.48
CA PRO A 254 -5.26 -7.59 12.11
C PRO A 254 -4.02 -7.14 11.34
N VAL A 255 -3.72 -7.86 10.25
CA VAL A 255 -2.72 -7.48 9.25
C VAL A 255 -3.41 -7.50 7.89
N GLU A 256 -4.27 -6.51 7.65
CA GLU A 256 -5.14 -6.49 6.47
C GLU A 256 -4.53 -5.70 5.30
N LYS A 257 -3.55 -4.86 5.59
CA LYS A 257 -2.85 -4.06 4.59
C LYS A 257 -1.60 -4.78 4.12
N TYR A 258 -1.37 -4.73 2.81
CA TYR A 258 -0.21 -5.37 2.21
C TYR A 258 0.42 -4.55 1.09
N PHE A 259 1.69 -4.79 0.90
CA PHE A 259 2.51 -4.32 -0.21
C PHE A 259 3.36 -5.50 -0.68
N ALA A 260 2.97 -6.12 -1.78
CA ALA A 260 3.71 -7.23 -2.37
C ALA A 260 4.54 -6.71 -3.54
N LEU A 261 5.84 -6.93 -3.49
CA LEU A 261 6.83 -6.43 -4.44
C LEU A 261 7.47 -7.60 -5.19
N ASP A 262 7.56 -7.50 -6.51
CA ASP A 262 8.39 -8.39 -7.32
C ASP A 262 9.88 -7.95 -7.33
N LEU A 263 10.72 -8.81 -7.85
CA LEU A 263 12.17 -8.56 -7.90
C LEU A 263 12.54 -7.34 -8.75
N SER A 264 11.80 -7.09 -9.83
CA SER A 264 12.08 -5.98 -10.75
C SER A 264 11.82 -4.61 -10.12
N GLY A 265 11.02 -4.54 -9.04
CA GLY A 265 10.72 -3.32 -8.33
C GLY A 265 11.79 -2.86 -7.34
N ILE A 266 12.73 -3.74 -6.96
CA ILE A 266 13.73 -3.41 -5.93
C ILE A 266 14.62 -2.25 -6.37
N ALA A 267 15.19 -2.32 -7.56
CA ALA A 267 16.08 -1.29 -8.10
C ALA A 267 15.37 0.07 -8.30
N PRO A 268 14.20 0.15 -8.97
CA PRO A 268 13.45 1.39 -9.11
C PRO A 268 13.07 2.05 -7.77
N LEU A 269 12.63 1.26 -6.78
CA LEU A 269 12.27 1.78 -5.47
C LEU A 269 13.48 2.27 -4.69
N ASN A 270 14.62 1.57 -4.78
CA ASN A 270 15.88 2.01 -4.20
C ASN A 270 16.32 3.36 -4.78
N ASP A 271 16.23 3.52 -6.10
CA ASP A 271 16.69 4.72 -6.79
C ASP A 271 15.72 5.90 -6.58
N ALA A 272 14.43 5.63 -6.38
CA ALA A 272 13.43 6.66 -6.08
C ALA A 272 13.71 7.43 -4.79
N VAL A 273 14.39 6.82 -3.81
CA VAL A 273 14.84 7.51 -2.58
C VAL A 273 16.26 8.09 -2.70
N GLY A 274 16.88 7.99 -3.88
CA GLY A 274 18.25 8.48 -4.15
C GLY A 274 19.34 7.46 -3.83
N GLY A 275 18.98 6.19 -3.70
CA GLY A 275 19.87 5.09 -3.32
C GLY A 275 20.04 4.93 -1.81
N VAL A 276 20.28 3.71 -1.37
CA VAL A 276 20.42 3.35 0.06
C VAL A 276 21.88 3.20 0.43
N THR A 277 22.31 3.90 1.47
CA THR A 277 23.70 3.84 1.94
C THR A 277 23.81 2.83 3.08
N VAL A 278 24.69 1.84 2.91
CA VAL A 278 24.98 0.80 3.91
C VAL A 278 26.48 0.63 4.10
N THR A 279 26.87 0.04 5.25
CA THR A 279 28.21 -0.56 5.41
C THR A 279 28.08 -2.03 5.09
N SER A 280 28.75 -2.47 4.00
CA SER A 280 28.59 -3.83 3.50
C SER A 280 28.97 -4.88 4.54
N LEU A 281 28.06 -5.84 4.76
CA LEU A 281 28.27 -6.95 5.70
C LEU A 281 29.07 -8.09 5.06
N TYR A 282 29.09 -8.14 3.72
CA TYR A 282 29.70 -9.23 2.94
C TYR A 282 30.42 -8.68 1.70
N ASP A 283 31.21 -9.52 1.05
CA ASP A 283 31.90 -9.19 -0.18
C ASP A 283 30.97 -9.34 -1.40
N PHE A 284 31.01 -8.36 -2.30
CA PHE A 284 30.36 -8.34 -3.61
C PHE A 284 31.42 -8.01 -4.68
N PRO A 285 32.30 -8.96 -5.02
CA PRO A 285 33.44 -8.69 -5.88
C PRO A 285 33.06 -8.21 -7.30
N ALA A 286 31.89 -8.65 -7.81
CA ALA A 286 31.37 -8.21 -9.11
C ALA A 286 31.07 -6.71 -9.12
N GLU A 287 30.67 -6.16 -7.98
CA GLU A 287 30.35 -4.74 -7.78
C GLU A 287 31.54 -3.93 -7.23
N GLY A 288 32.66 -4.60 -6.97
CA GLY A 288 33.84 -3.99 -6.38
C GLY A 288 33.66 -3.53 -4.92
N VAL A 289 32.70 -4.11 -4.20
CA VAL A 289 32.35 -3.80 -2.83
C VAL A 289 32.78 -4.94 -1.92
N TYR A 290 33.43 -4.60 -0.82
CA TYR A 290 33.92 -5.57 0.14
C TYR A 290 33.33 -5.33 1.54
N LYS A 291 33.37 -6.35 2.37
CA LYS A 291 32.89 -6.28 3.76
C LYS A 291 33.56 -5.12 4.49
N GLY A 292 32.74 -4.24 5.07
CA GLY A 292 33.18 -3.05 5.78
C GLY A 292 33.21 -1.77 4.94
N ASP A 293 33.06 -1.87 3.61
CA ASP A 293 32.95 -0.69 2.76
C ASP A 293 31.60 0.01 2.95
N THR A 294 31.64 1.34 3.02
CA THR A 294 30.42 2.14 3.00
C THR A 294 30.08 2.52 1.56
N VAL A 295 28.93 2.08 1.07
CA VAL A 295 28.49 2.25 -0.31
C VAL A 295 27.05 2.74 -0.37
N THR A 296 26.76 3.61 -1.35
CA THR A 296 25.39 3.95 -1.72
C THR A 296 24.98 3.00 -2.85
N ILE A 297 24.06 2.11 -2.52
CA ILE A 297 23.53 1.10 -3.44
C ILE A 297 22.60 1.78 -4.44
N GLN A 298 22.75 1.47 -5.75
CA GLN A 298 21.94 1.99 -6.85
C GLN A 298 21.74 0.93 -7.91
N GLY A 299 20.62 1.05 -8.67
CA GLY A 299 20.29 0.16 -9.76
C GLY A 299 20.21 -1.31 -9.34
N ASP A 300 20.60 -2.20 -10.23
CA ASP A 300 20.52 -3.66 -10.05
C ASP A 300 21.33 -4.19 -8.86
N PHE A 301 22.28 -3.40 -8.37
CA PHE A 301 23.01 -3.79 -7.15
C PHE A 301 22.10 -3.83 -5.91
N ALA A 302 20.98 -3.12 -5.91
CA ALA A 302 20.01 -3.20 -4.82
C ALA A 302 19.39 -4.61 -4.71
N GLU A 303 18.97 -5.19 -5.84
CA GLU A 303 18.48 -6.55 -5.89
C GLU A 303 19.57 -7.54 -5.47
N THR A 304 20.78 -7.42 -6.07
CA THR A 304 21.92 -8.27 -5.73
C THR A 304 22.21 -8.23 -4.23
N TYR A 305 22.22 -7.05 -3.62
CA TYR A 305 22.53 -6.88 -2.20
C TYR A 305 21.54 -7.61 -1.28
N VAL A 306 20.25 -7.54 -1.54
CA VAL A 306 19.23 -8.17 -0.69
C VAL A 306 18.99 -9.64 -1.01
N ARG A 307 19.34 -10.10 -2.22
CA ARG A 307 19.00 -11.43 -2.73
C ARG A 307 20.15 -12.43 -2.67
N GLN A 308 21.38 -12.00 -2.90
CA GLN A 308 22.54 -12.90 -3.04
C GLN A 308 22.67 -13.82 -1.82
N ARG A 309 22.85 -15.13 -2.07
CA ARG A 309 23.16 -16.15 -1.07
C ARG A 309 24.58 -16.66 -1.30
N ASN A 310 25.36 -16.78 -0.22
CA ASN A 310 26.59 -17.56 -0.29
C ASN A 310 26.23 -19.04 -0.08
N MET A 311 26.10 -19.77 -1.17
CA MET A 311 25.67 -21.19 -1.15
C MET A 311 26.68 -22.13 -0.46
N ASP A 312 27.89 -21.64 -0.19
CA ASP A 312 28.94 -22.44 0.49
C ASP A 312 28.84 -22.38 2.02
N SER A 313 27.90 -21.60 2.58
CA SER A 313 27.72 -21.40 4.02
C SER A 313 26.43 -22.04 4.50
N ILE A 314 26.51 -22.80 5.59
CA ILE A 314 25.34 -23.34 6.31
C ILE A 314 24.44 -22.19 6.79
N ASP A 315 25.02 -21.01 7.07
CA ASP A 315 24.31 -19.82 7.53
C ASP A 315 23.85 -18.89 6.40
N ALA A 316 23.79 -19.39 5.16
CA ALA A 316 23.46 -18.58 3.98
C ALA A 316 22.10 -17.87 4.08
N SER A 317 21.11 -18.50 4.72
CA SER A 317 19.78 -17.93 4.96
C SER A 317 19.84 -16.82 6.03
N LEU A 318 20.49 -17.06 7.15
CA LEU A 318 20.68 -16.08 8.22
C LEU A 318 21.42 -14.84 7.72
N ASN A 319 22.50 -15.05 6.97
CA ASN A 319 23.30 -13.97 6.36
C ASN A 319 22.46 -13.11 5.40
N ARG A 320 21.52 -13.70 4.66
CA ARG A 320 20.58 -12.97 3.80
C ARG A 320 19.63 -12.14 4.64
N THR A 321 19.04 -12.73 5.66
CA THR A 321 18.11 -12.04 6.58
C THR A 321 18.80 -10.84 7.26
N GLU A 322 20.04 -10.98 7.70
CA GLU A 322 20.80 -9.89 8.29
C GLU A 322 21.00 -8.72 7.32
N ARG A 323 21.33 -9.00 6.05
CA ARG A 323 21.46 -7.94 5.02
C ARG A 323 20.13 -7.28 4.70
N GLN A 324 19.05 -8.05 4.55
CA GLN A 324 17.70 -7.52 4.31
C GLN A 324 17.28 -6.59 5.44
N THR A 325 17.52 -7.02 6.68
CA THR A 325 17.29 -6.25 7.89
C THR A 325 18.02 -4.91 7.90
N GLN A 326 19.34 -4.95 7.61
CA GLN A 326 20.16 -3.75 7.50
C GLN A 326 19.67 -2.82 6.39
N TYR A 327 19.37 -3.39 5.22
CA TYR A 327 18.92 -2.63 4.06
C TYR A 327 17.59 -1.91 4.32
N ILE A 328 16.61 -2.59 4.90
CA ILE A 328 15.31 -2.00 5.23
C ILE A 328 15.46 -0.83 6.21
N LYS A 329 16.28 -1.00 7.26
CA LYS A 329 16.55 0.08 8.20
C LYS A 329 17.16 1.29 7.50
N ALA A 330 18.18 1.07 6.67
CA ALA A 330 18.83 2.13 5.93
C ALA A 330 17.89 2.79 4.90
N TYR A 331 17.01 2.00 4.26
CA TYR A 331 15.98 2.48 3.33
C TYR A 331 14.98 3.43 4.04
N VAL A 332 14.46 3.03 5.19
CA VAL A 332 13.53 3.86 5.98
C VAL A 332 14.19 5.18 6.41
N GLU A 333 15.44 5.14 6.85
CA GLU A 333 16.20 6.35 7.20
C GLU A 333 16.42 7.26 5.99
N GLN A 334 16.74 6.69 4.82
CA GLN A 334 16.93 7.45 3.57
C GLN A 334 15.61 8.04 3.07
N LEU A 335 14.53 7.27 3.07
CA LEU A 335 13.20 7.73 2.70
C LEU A 335 12.76 8.90 3.59
N ARG A 336 12.94 8.78 4.90
CA ARG A 336 12.64 9.85 5.85
C ARG A 336 13.43 11.13 5.53
N LYS A 337 14.72 11.00 5.25
CA LYS A 337 15.57 12.12 4.90
C LYS A 337 15.11 12.80 3.61
N ALA A 338 14.78 12.02 2.59
CA ALA A 338 14.28 12.51 1.32
C ALA A 338 12.93 13.22 1.51
N ALA A 339 11.96 12.60 2.19
CA ALA A 339 10.64 13.14 2.44
C ALA A 339 10.63 14.39 3.36
N THR A 340 11.59 14.51 4.27
CA THR A 340 11.77 15.72 5.08
C THR A 340 12.22 16.90 4.22
N SER A 341 13.02 16.64 3.18
CA SER A 341 13.51 17.67 2.24
C SER A 341 12.45 18.01 1.19
N ASP A 342 11.74 17.01 0.70
CA ASP A 342 10.68 17.16 -0.30
C ASP A 342 9.62 16.08 -0.10
N PHE A 343 8.45 16.48 0.41
CA PHE A 343 7.35 15.53 0.68
C PHE A 343 6.78 14.90 -0.59
N SER A 344 7.00 15.47 -1.78
CA SER A 344 6.53 14.89 -3.05
C SER A 344 7.15 13.52 -3.33
N VAL A 345 8.33 13.21 -2.75
CA VAL A 345 8.98 11.90 -2.82
C VAL A 345 8.03 10.76 -2.39
N ILE A 346 7.12 11.01 -1.44
CA ILE A 346 6.14 10.00 -1.01
C ILE A 346 5.17 9.64 -2.15
N SER A 347 4.68 10.65 -2.89
CA SER A 347 3.80 10.42 -4.04
C SER A 347 4.56 9.78 -5.21
N ASP A 348 5.79 10.21 -5.46
CA ASP A 348 6.61 9.67 -6.54
C ASP A 348 6.99 8.21 -6.26
N LEU A 349 7.36 7.91 -5.01
CA LEU A 349 7.63 6.55 -4.56
C LEU A 349 6.39 5.65 -4.66
N TYR A 350 5.21 6.16 -4.26
CA TYR A 350 3.96 5.43 -4.39
C TYR A 350 3.64 5.09 -5.86
N ASN A 351 3.80 6.06 -6.76
CA ASN A 351 3.57 5.85 -8.20
C ASN A 351 4.56 4.83 -8.78
N THR A 352 5.84 4.93 -8.42
CA THR A 352 6.86 3.95 -8.82
C THR A 352 6.53 2.56 -8.27
N ALA A 353 6.16 2.48 -6.99
CA ALA A 353 5.77 1.22 -6.36
C ALA A 353 4.57 0.55 -7.05
N ALA A 354 3.58 1.32 -7.47
CA ALA A 354 2.38 0.82 -8.12
C ALA A 354 2.66 0.09 -9.46
N GLU A 355 3.81 0.35 -10.10
CA GLU A 355 4.20 -0.32 -11.34
C GLU A 355 4.78 -1.73 -11.11
N TYR A 356 5.32 -1.99 -9.92
CA TYR A 356 6.06 -3.20 -9.57
C TYR A 356 5.46 -3.97 -8.39
N SER A 357 4.29 -3.57 -7.93
CA SER A 357 3.69 -4.16 -6.73
C SER A 357 2.19 -4.40 -6.87
N GLN A 358 1.72 -5.35 -6.06
CA GLN A 358 0.32 -5.51 -5.74
C GLN A 358 0.09 -4.96 -4.33
N THR A 359 -0.79 -3.99 -4.18
CA THR A 359 -1.06 -3.38 -2.87
C THR A 359 -2.52 -2.97 -2.72
N ASN A 360 -3.04 -3.04 -1.50
CA ASN A 360 -4.31 -2.46 -1.11
C ASN A 360 -4.14 -1.18 -0.28
N ILE A 361 -2.91 -0.67 -0.17
CA ILE A 361 -2.60 0.59 0.53
C ILE A 361 -2.80 1.74 -0.46
N SER A 362 -3.70 2.65 -0.15
CA SER A 362 -3.98 3.83 -0.98
C SER A 362 -2.95 4.94 -0.77
N LEU A 363 -2.85 5.86 -1.74
CA LEU A 363 -2.01 7.06 -1.60
C LEU A 363 -2.39 7.92 -0.38
N SER A 364 -3.68 7.96 -0.01
CA SER A 364 -4.14 8.68 1.18
C SER A 364 -3.60 8.05 2.47
N GLU A 365 -3.62 6.73 2.57
CA GLU A 365 -3.08 5.99 3.71
C GLU A 365 -1.56 6.17 3.82
N VAL A 366 -0.83 6.04 2.70
CA VAL A 366 0.61 6.32 2.67
C VAL A 366 0.92 7.76 3.08
N THR A 367 0.13 8.74 2.60
CA THR A 367 0.29 10.15 2.97
C THR A 367 0.07 10.37 4.46
N TYR A 368 -0.95 9.73 5.05
CA TYR A 368 -1.20 9.78 6.49
C TYR A 368 -0.05 9.18 7.28
N LEU A 369 0.35 7.93 7.00
CA LEU A 369 1.44 7.25 7.70
C LEU A 369 2.77 8.01 7.59
N ALA A 370 3.10 8.51 6.39
CA ALA A 370 4.28 9.34 6.19
C ALA A 370 4.22 10.63 7.01
N SER A 371 3.03 11.28 7.09
CA SER A 371 2.84 12.49 7.90
C SER A 371 3.04 12.22 9.39
N VAL A 372 2.60 11.07 9.89
CA VAL A 372 2.82 10.62 11.28
C VAL A 372 4.30 10.43 11.53
N ALA A 373 4.98 9.64 10.71
CA ALA A 373 6.41 9.36 10.83
C ALA A 373 7.27 10.64 10.79
N LEU A 374 6.88 11.64 9.98
CA LEU A 374 7.60 12.91 9.88
C LEU A 374 7.29 13.86 11.04
N SER A 375 6.04 13.91 11.52
CA SER A 375 5.61 14.87 12.56
C SER A 375 6.17 14.52 13.93
N HIS A 376 6.29 13.24 14.25
CA HIS A 376 6.82 12.75 15.53
C HIS A 376 8.33 12.51 15.47
N GLY A 377 8.92 12.55 14.30
CA GLY A 377 10.25 12.04 14.05
C GLY A 377 10.25 10.52 14.23
N VAL A 378 11.04 9.76 13.53
CA VAL A 378 11.19 8.32 13.83
C VAL A 378 11.96 8.24 15.16
N SER A 379 11.21 8.33 16.27
CA SER A 379 11.76 8.37 17.63
C SER A 379 12.23 6.98 18.07
N GLY A 380 11.67 5.92 17.47
CA GLY A 380 12.07 4.54 17.68
C GLY A 380 11.91 3.74 16.38
N PHE A 381 12.93 3.00 16.03
CA PHE A 381 12.88 1.93 15.04
C PHE A 381 13.32 0.66 15.76
N THR A 382 12.35 -0.21 16.02
CA THR A 382 12.62 -1.49 16.70
C THR A 382 12.44 -2.62 15.72
N GLN A 383 13.32 -3.59 15.77
CA GLN A 383 13.30 -4.72 14.84
C GLN A 383 13.26 -6.02 15.63
N TYR A 384 12.35 -6.89 15.20
CA TYR A 384 12.15 -8.22 15.73
C TYR A 384 12.32 -9.24 14.61
N THR A 385 12.86 -10.40 14.94
CA THR A 385 12.80 -11.59 14.10
C THR A 385 12.15 -12.67 14.95
N LEU A 386 11.12 -13.32 14.45
CA LEU A 386 10.47 -14.39 15.20
C LEU A 386 11.43 -15.57 15.34
N GLU A 387 11.63 -16.01 16.57
CA GLU A 387 12.53 -17.11 16.91
C GLU A 387 11.82 -18.45 16.79
N GLY A 388 12.59 -19.52 16.60
CA GLY A 388 12.07 -20.89 16.48
C GLY A 388 13.19 -21.87 16.18
N GLU A 389 12.81 -23.09 15.84
CA GLU A 389 13.75 -24.16 15.53
C GLU A 389 13.56 -24.67 14.09
N MET A 390 14.68 -24.85 13.38
CA MET A 390 14.67 -25.45 12.05
C MET A 390 14.67 -26.97 12.17
N GLN A 391 13.74 -27.63 11.53
CA GLN A 391 13.63 -29.08 11.46
C GLN A 391 13.57 -29.52 10.00
N ALA A 392 13.94 -30.77 9.74
CA ALA A 392 13.70 -31.38 8.45
C ALA A 392 12.32 -32.04 8.48
N SER A 393 11.56 -31.89 7.41
CA SER A 393 10.24 -32.52 7.32
C SER A 393 10.33 -34.03 7.44
N ASP A 394 9.39 -34.64 8.19
CA ASP A 394 9.22 -36.10 8.30
C ASP A 394 8.56 -36.67 7.03
N SER A 395 9.09 -36.29 5.84
CA SER A 395 8.53 -36.75 4.58
C SER A 395 8.95 -38.21 4.32
N ALA A 396 7.97 -39.06 4.07
CA ALA A 396 8.21 -40.43 3.56
C ALA A 396 8.65 -40.44 2.07
N THR A 397 8.70 -39.24 1.44
CA THR A 397 9.18 -39.01 0.07
C THR A 397 10.64 -38.59 0.10
N GLU A 398 11.36 -38.73 -1.03
CA GLU A 398 12.78 -38.34 -1.11
C GLU A 398 13.03 -36.82 -0.96
N ASP A 399 11.98 -36.00 -1.01
CA ASP A 399 12.07 -34.56 -0.88
C ASP A 399 11.94 -34.14 0.58
N VAL A 400 13.06 -33.75 1.18
CA VAL A 400 13.13 -33.20 2.55
C VAL A 400 13.04 -31.68 2.46
N PHE A 401 12.02 -31.11 3.11
CA PHE A 401 11.83 -29.66 3.21
C PHE A 401 12.30 -29.14 4.57
N ALA A 402 12.71 -27.89 4.60
CA ALA A 402 13.03 -27.18 5.82
C ALA A 402 11.72 -26.68 6.47
N GLU A 403 11.46 -27.03 7.72
CA GLU A 403 10.33 -26.55 8.50
C GLU A 403 10.86 -25.69 9.65
N TYR A 404 10.33 -24.47 9.79
CA TYR A 404 10.68 -23.58 10.88
C TYR A 404 9.53 -23.52 11.87
N HIS A 405 9.71 -24.16 13.03
CA HIS A 405 8.73 -24.19 14.10
C HIS A 405 8.95 -23.03 15.04
N LEU A 406 8.03 -22.07 15.01
CA LEU A 406 8.10 -20.84 15.80
C LEU A 406 7.98 -21.13 17.29
N ASP A 407 8.76 -20.43 18.11
CA ASP A 407 8.65 -20.42 19.56
C ASP A 407 7.46 -19.54 19.97
N GLU A 408 6.43 -20.15 20.58
CA GLU A 408 5.20 -19.45 20.96
C GLU A 408 5.45 -18.32 21.98
N ASP A 409 6.41 -18.48 22.90
CA ASP A 409 6.73 -17.47 23.89
C ASP A 409 7.42 -16.26 23.23
N SER A 410 8.34 -16.51 22.29
CA SER A 410 8.98 -15.46 21.49
C SER A 410 7.97 -14.70 20.64
N VAL A 411 7.06 -15.42 19.96
CA VAL A 411 5.98 -14.78 19.18
C VAL A 411 5.10 -13.92 20.08
N MET A 412 4.69 -14.44 21.24
CA MET A 412 3.85 -13.70 22.17
C MET A 412 4.54 -12.45 22.70
N GLU A 413 5.85 -12.52 23.01
CA GLU A 413 6.62 -11.35 23.41
C GLU A 413 6.60 -10.25 22.35
N VAL A 414 6.84 -10.61 21.08
CA VAL A 414 6.81 -9.68 19.96
C VAL A 414 5.40 -9.10 19.74
N VAL A 415 4.36 -9.92 19.82
CA VAL A 415 2.97 -9.49 19.70
C VAL A 415 2.61 -8.47 20.78
N VAL A 416 2.96 -8.76 22.05
CA VAL A 416 2.71 -7.84 23.17
C VAL A 416 3.43 -6.51 22.95
N ASN A 417 4.71 -6.55 22.58
CA ASN A 417 5.51 -5.34 22.42
C ASN A 417 5.06 -4.47 21.24
N CYS A 418 4.53 -5.09 20.18
CA CYS A 418 4.16 -4.37 18.95
C CYS A 418 2.70 -3.91 18.92
N PHE A 419 1.78 -4.64 19.56
CA PHE A 419 0.34 -4.44 19.38
C PHE A 419 -0.43 -4.10 20.65
N TYR A 420 0.16 -4.25 21.82
CA TYR A 420 -0.54 -4.08 23.07
C TYR A 420 0.11 -3.01 23.96
N GLU A 421 -0.69 -2.40 24.80
CA GLU A 421 -0.26 -1.45 25.83
C GLU A 421 -0.56 -2.01 27.22
N GLN A 422 0.42 -1.89 28.14
CA GLN A 422 0.24 -2.35 29.51
C GLN A 422 -0.75 -1.48 30.26
N VAL A 423 -1.75 -2.10 30.86
CA VAL A 423 -2.70 -1.42 31.76
C VAL A 423 -1.99 -1.09 33.06
N LYS A 424 -2.01 0.18 33.45
CA LYS A 424 -1.38 0.70 34.68
C LYS A 424 -2.20 0.41 35.92
#